data_cf2bfe321b5e7f3dca6c409deecf93ca
#
_entry.id   cf2bfe321b5e7f3dca6c409deecf93ca
#
_cell.length_a   1.000
_cell.length_b   1.000
_cell.length_c   1.000
_cell.angle_alpha   90.00
_cell.angle_beta   90.00
_cell.angle_gamma   90.00
#
_symmetry.space_group_name_H-M   'P 1'
#
loop_
_entity.id
_entity.type
_entity.pdbx_description
1 polymer ?
#
loop_
_entity_poly.entity_id
_entity_poly.type
_entity_poly.pdbx_seq_one_letter_code
_entity_poly.pdbx_strand_id
1 'polypeptide(L)'
;MSDAVTFRPMTEADLDAVLKIEYAAFSHPWTRGIFLDGLGKYHIWMMFEGEQQVGHGVVQIILDEAHLLNITVKPESQGRGLGLKLLEHLMSIAYKHEARECFLELRDSNTAAFKLYERYGFNEIGRRRDYYP
;
A
#
# COMPACT_ATOMS: atom_id res chain seq x y z
N MET A 1 21.80 11.19 9.17
CA MET A 1 20.53 10.87 9.82
C MET A 1 19.40 10.97 8.82
N SER A 2 18.59 9.93 8.71
CA SER A 2 17.49 9.94 7.77
C SER A 2 16.32 10.77 8.31
N ASP A 3 15.57 11.37 7.40
CA ASP A 3 14.38 12.11 7.77
C ASP A 3 13.34 11.17 8.38
N ALA A 4 12.54 11.71 9.25
CA ALA A 4 11.42 10.96 9.82
C ALA A 4 10.40 10.65 8.72
N VAL A 5 9.82 9.47 8.79
CA VAL A 5 8.78 9.06 7.87
C VAL A 5 7.43 9.51 8.43
N THR A 6 6.63 10.14 7.59
CA THR A 6 5.29 10.57 7.95
C THR A 6 4.27 10.03 6.96
N PHE A 7 3.00 10.03 7.37
CA PHE A 7 1.91 9.47 6.58
C PHE A 7 0.75 10.46 6.51
N ARG A 8 0.10 10.50 5.37
CA ARG A 8 -1.05 11.37 5.16
C ARG A 8 -2.06 10.69 4.25
N PRO A 9 -3.37 10.80 4.53
CA PRO A 9 -4.36 10.25 3.62
C PRO A 9 -4.29 10.93 2.25
N MET A 10 -4.50 10.13 1.20
CA MET A 10 -4.52 10.66 -0.16
C MET A 10 -5.82 11.42 -0.41
N THR A 11 -5.71 12.55 -1.11
CA THR A 11 -6.87 13.29 -1.62
C THR A 11 -6.82 13.27 -3.14
N GLU A 12 -7.89 13.73 -3.77
CA GLU A 12 -7.94 13.81 -5.22
C GLU A 12 -6.81 14.67 -5.79
N ALA A 13 -6.41 15.71 -5.08
CA ALA A 13 -5.33 16.60 -5.51
C ALA A 13 -3.97 15.88 -5.56
N ASP A 14 -3.85 14.73 -4.89
CA ASP A 14 -2.59 13.98 -4.83
C ASP A 14 -2.46 12.93 -5.94
N LEU A 15 -3.48 12.75 -6.76
CA LEU A 15 -3.51 11.67 -7.75
C LEU A 15 -2.30 11.66 -8.69
N ASP A 16 -1.91 12.82 -9.22
CA ASP A 16 -0.80 12.86 -10.17
C ASP A 16 0.50 12.37 -9.54
N ALA A 17 0.76 12.76 -8.29
CA ALA A 17 1.97 12.34 -7.59
C ALA A 17 1.93 10.84 -7.27
N VAL A 18 0.79 10.33 -6.85
CA VAL A 18 0.63 8.90 -6.56
C VAL A 18 0.79 8.08 -7.83
N LEU A 19 0.19 8.50 -8.93
CA LEU A 19 0.28 7.77 -10.19
C LEU A 19 1.70 7.74 -10.74
N LYS A 20 2.45 8.80 -10.55
CA LYS A 20 3.84 8.84 -10.99
C LYS A 20 4.65 7.72 -10.35
N ILE A 21 4.47 7.51 -9.05
CA ILE A 21 5.16 6.46 -8.32
C ILE A 21 4.62 5.08 -8.72
N GLU A 22 3.30 4.96 -8.82
CA GLU A 22 2.65 3.71 -9.18
C GLU A 22 3.15 3.22 -10.56
N TYR A 23 3.17 4.11 -11.55
CA TYR A 23 3.59 3.77 -12.90
C TYR A 23 5.09 3.45 -12.98
N ALA A 24 5.88 4.08 -12.14
CA ALA A 24 7.31 3.79 -12.10
C ALA A 24 7.60 2.42 -11.47
N ALA A 25 6.75 1.98 -10.54
CA ALA A 25 7.00 0.77 -9.76
C ALA A 25 6.46 -0.50 -10.42
N PHE A 26 5.43 -0.42 -11.25
CA PHE A 26 4.74 -1.59 -11.77
C PHE A 26 4.56 -1.54 -13.27
N SER A 27 4.64 -2.71 -13.93
CA SER A 27 4.33 -2.86 -15.35
C SER A 27 2.83 -2.82 -15.62
N HIS A 28 2.03 -3.21 -14.61
CA HIS A 28 0.56 -3.18 -14.70
C HIS A 28 0.02 -2.39 -13.52
N PRO A 29 0.20 -1.06 -13.53
CA PRO A 29 -0.17 -0.23 -12.40
C PRO A 29 -1.68 -0.04 -12.28
N TRP A 30 -2.12 0.33 -11.08
CA TRP A 30 -3.46 0.86 -10.92
C TRP A 30 -3.60 2.13 -11.74
N THR A 31 -4.79 2.35 -12.28
CA THR A 31 -5.08 3.53 -13.09
C THR A 31 -5.64 4.66 -12.23
N ARG A 32 -5.72 5.85 -12.82
CA ARG A 32 -6.36 6.99 -12.18
C ARG A 32 -7.79 6.66 -11.74
N GLY A 33 -8.54 5.96 -12.60
CA GLY A 33 -9.92 5.60 -12.30
C GLY A 33 -10.03 4.68 -11.09
N ILE A 34 -9.10 3.74 -10.95
CA ILE A 34 -9.11 2.83 -9.80
C ILE A 34 -8.85 3.60 -8.50
N PHE A 35 -7.88 4.51 -8.50
CA PHE A 35 -7.60 5.32 -7.33
C PHE A 35 -8.76 6.27 -6.98
N LEU A 36 -9.35 6.90 -8.00
CA LEU A 36 -10.50 7.78 -7.79
C LEU A 36 -11.68 7.03 -7.16
N ASP A 37 -11.99 5.86 -7.72
CA ASP A 37 -13.05 5.01 -7.17
C ASP A 37 -12.74 4.64 -5.72
N GLY A 38 -11.46 4.38 -5.43
CA GLY A 38 -11.03 3.96 -4.10
C GLY A 38 -11.16 5.05 -3.05
N LEU A 39 -11.16 6.32 -3.43
CA LEU A 39 -11.21 7.41 -2.45
C LEU A 39 -12.44 7.34 -1.55
N GLY A 40 -13.55 6.83 -2.05
CA GLY A 40 -14.77 6.67 -1.26
C GLY A 40 -14.96 5.30 -0.63
N LYS A 41 -14.06 4.36 -0.90
CA LYS A 41 -14.23 2.96 -0.50
C LYS A 41 -13.06 2.44 0.33
N TYR A 42 -11.87 2.94 0.12
CA TYR A 42 -10.63 2.41 0.70
C TYR A 42 -9.93 3.46 1.52
N HIS A 43 -9.05 3.02 2.40
CA HIS A 43 -8.12 3.89 3.10
C HIS A 43 -6.84 3.92 2.28
N ILE A 44 -6.59 5.05 1.63
CA ILE A 44 -5.41 5.24 0.78
C ILE A 44 -4.49 6.22 1.48
N TRP A 45 -3.27 5.78 1.75
CA TRP A 45 -2.30 6.58 2.51
C TRP A 45 -1.04 6.79 1.70
N MET A 46 -0.48 7.99 1.83
CA MET A 46 0.80 8.34 1.25
C MET A 46 1.86 8.34 2.33
N MET A 47 3.08 7.96 1.96
CA MET A 47 4.22 7.97 2.85
C MET A 47 5.24 8.99 2.36
N PHE A 48 5.75 9.80 3.28
CA PHE A 48 6.70 10.85 2.99
C PHE A 48 7.97 10.67 3.80
N GLU A 49 9.09 11.04 3.19
CA GLU A 49 10.36 11.19 3.89
C GLU A 49 10.72 12.68 3.77
N GLY A 50 10.57 13.43 4.86
CA GLY A 50 10.58 14.88 4.77
C GLY A 50 9.41 15.35 3.92
N GLU A 51 9.68 16.16 2.92
CA GLU A 51 8.63 16.66 2.02
C GLU A 51 8.46 15.80 0.77
N GLN A 52 9.28 14.77 0.61
CA GLN A 52 9.28 13.95 -0.58
C GLN A 52 8.40 12.72 -0.39
N GLN A 53 7.45 12.52 -1.29
CA GLN A 53 6.63 11.31 -1.28
C GLN A 53 7.49 10.13 -1.74
N VAL A 54 7.50 9.06 -0.95
CA VAL A 54 8.31 7.87 -1.24
C VAL A 54 7.48 6.61 -1.40
N GLY A 55 6.18 6.67 -1.15
CA GLY A 55 5.34 5.49 -1.32
C GLY A 55 3.87 5.78 -1.03
N HIS A 56 3.06 4.75 -1.22
CA HIS A 56 1.64 4.79 -0.89
C HIS A 56 1.12 3.38 -0.70
N GLY A 57 -0.03 3.28 -0.03
CA GLY A 57 -0.64 1.98 0.21
C GLY A 57 -2.14 2.11 0.34
N VAL A 58 -2.83 0.99 0.13
CA VAL A 58 -4.28 0.94 0.15
C VAL A 58 -4.73 -0.25 0.98
N VAL A 59 -5.62 0.01 1.94
CA VAL A 59 -6.26 -1.04 2.72
C VAL A 59 -7.77 -0.82 2.67
N GLN A 60 -8.51 -1.90 2.44
CA GLN A 60 -9.95 -1.91 2.48
C GLN A 60 -10.40 -2.61 3.76
N ILE A 61 -11.36 -1.99 4.47
CA ILE A 61 -11.91 -2.58 5.68
C ILE A 61 -13.35 -2.99 5.38
N ILE A 62 -13.65 -4.28 5.55
CA ILE A 62 -14.98 -4.84 5.37
C ILE A 62 -15.31 -5.59 6.65
N LEU A 63 -16.23 -5.04 7.47
CA LEU A 63 -16.58 -5.60 8.77
C LEU A 63 -15.30 -5.76 9.61
N ASP A 64 -14.94 -6.98 10.00
CA ASP A 64 -13.73 -7.23 10.79
C ASP A 64 -12.55 -7.74 9.95
N GLU A 65 -12.60 -7.53 8.63
CA GLU A 65 -11.54 -7.95 7.72
C GLU A 65 -10.82 -6.75 7.12
N ALA A 66 -9.51 -6.81 7.09
CA ALA A 66 -8.69 -5.86 6.36
C ALA A 66 -8.15 -6.53 5.10
N HIS A 67 -8.21 -5.83 3.99
CA HIS A 67 -7.70 -6.32 2.71
C HIS A 67 -6.63 -5.36 2.23
N LEU A 68 -5.40 -5.83 2.13
CA LEU A 68 -4.29 -5.04 1.59
C LEU A 68 -4.33 -5.13 0.08
N LEU A 69 -4.65 -4.03 -0.56
CA LEU A 69 -4.86 -3.99 -2.01
C LEU A 69 -3.65 -3.46 -2.77
N ASN A 70 -2.84 -2.64 -2.13
CA ASN A 70 -1.71 -2.01 -2.79
C ASN A 70 -0.69 -1.59 -1.74
N ILE A 71 0.57 -1.84 -2.00
CA ILE A 71 1.69 -1.29 -1.23
C ILE A 71 2.80 -1.00 -2.22
N THR A 72 3.24 0.24 -2.28
CA THR A 72 4.17 0.71 -3.29
C THR A 72 5.21 1.61 -2.66
N VAL A 73 6.48 1.30 -2.92
CA VAL A 73 7.59 2.18 -2.55
C VAL A 73 8.23 2.65 -3.84
N LYS A 74 8.50 3.93 -3.93
CA LYS A 74 9.19 4.55 -5.06
C LYS A 74 10.45 3.75 -5.38
N PRO A 75 10.70 3.39 -6.65
CA PRO A 75 11.84 2.52 -6.98
C PRO A 75 13.19 2.98 -6.41
N GLU A 76 13.47 4.28 -6.47
CA GLU A 76 14.73 4.81 -5.96
C GLU A 76 14.86 4.73 -4.45
N SER A 77 13.78 4.49 -3.75
CA SER A 77 13.74 4.45 -2.29
C SER A 77 13.61 3.03 -1.74
N GLN A 78 13.55 2.03 -2.61
CA GLN A 78 13.43 0.62 -2.19
C GLN A 78 14.73 0.15 -1.54
N GLY A 79 14.63 -0.90 -0.74
CA GLY A 79 15.79 -1.50 -0.09
C GLY A 79 16.24 -0.80 1.18
N ARG A 80 15.44 0.12 1.71
CA ARG A 80 15.77 0.91 2.91
C ARG A 80 14.84 0.66 4.09
N GLY A 81 13.98 -0.36 3.99
CA GLY A 81 13.03 -0.67 5.06
C GLY A 81 11.78 0.19 5.06
N LEU A 82 11.57 1.02 4.03
CA LEU A 82 10.41 1.90 3.98
C LEU A 82 9.12 1.12 3.75
N GLY A 83 9.20 0.00 3.00
CA GLY A 83 8.04 -0.86 2.78
C GLY A 83 7.49 -1.43 4.08
N LEU A 84 8.38 -1.80 5.00
CA LEU A 84 7.96 -2.30 6.30
C LEU A 84 7.26 -1.21 7.10
N LYS A 85 7.78 0.00 7.10
CA LYS A 85 7.15 1.13 7.79
C LYS A 85 5.77 1.43 7.23
N LEU A 86 5.63 1.35 5.90
CA LEU A 86 4.35 1.55 5.25
C LEU A 86 3.37 0.45 5.66
N LEU A 87 3.81 -0.81 5.63
CA LEU A 87 2.99 -1.94 6.03
C LEU A 87 2.52 -1.78 7.49
N GLU A 88 3.44 -1.41 8.38
CA GLU A 88 3.09 -1.21 9.78
C GLU A 88 2.04 -0.12 9.96
N HIS A 89 2.14 0.95 9.18
CA HIS A 89 1.14 2.00 9.22
C HIS A 89 -0.23 1.50 8.77
N LEU A 90 -0.28 0.77 7.65
CA LEU A 90 -1.54 0.22 7.15
C LEU A 90 -2.15 -0.76 8.14
N MET A 91 -1.32 -1.55 8.81
CA MET A 91 -1.80 -2.45 9.86
C MET A 91 -2.34 -1.68 11.05
N SER A 92 -1.76 -0.53 11.38
CA SER A 92 -2.29 0.31 12.46
C SER A 92 -3.66 0.87 12.11
N ILE A 93 -3.90 1.18 10.84
CA ILE A 93 -5.21 1.61 10.36
C ILE A 93 -6.22 0.47 10.50
N ALA A 94 -5.83 -0.74 10.08
CA ALA A 94 -6.68 -1.92 10.22
C ALA A 94 -7.05 -2.17 11.67
N TYR A 95 -6.06 -2.08 12.56
CA TYR A 95 -6.27 -2.27 14.00
C TYR A 95 -7.25 -1.25 14.57
N LYS A 96 -7.11 0.02 14.17
CA LYS A 96 -8.02 1.08 14.64
C LYS A 96 -9.46 0.84 14.21
N HIS A 97 -9.67 0.13 13.10
CA HIS A 97 -11.00 -0.21 12.61
C HIS A 97 -11.44 -1.59 13.07
N GLU A 98 -10.76 -2.14 14.08
CA GLU A 98 -11.13 -3.40 14.74
C GLU A 98 -11.09 -4.61 13.81
N ALA A 99 -10.21 -4.58 12.81
CA ALA A 99 -10.02 -5.73 11.93
C ALA A 99 -9.35 -6.86 12.71
N ARG A 100 -9.86 -8.07 12.54
CA ARG A 100 -9.33 -9.28 13.20
C ARG A 100 -8.50 -10.12 12.27
N GLU A 101 -8.76 -10.01 10.98
CA GLU A 101 -8.05 -10.77 9.95
C GLU A 101 -7.56 -9.82 8.88
N CYS A 102 -6.44 -10.17 8.26
CA CYS A 102 -5.90 -9.38 7.17
C CYS A 102 -5.57 -10.29 6.00
N PHE A 103 -6.05 -9.93 4.83
CA PHE A 103 -5.84 -10.67 3.60
C PHE A 103 -4.98 -9.84 2.64
N LEU A 104 -4.09 -10.53 1.94
CA LEU A 104 -3.22 -9.91 0.94
C LEU A 104 -3.84 -10.11 -0.44
N GLU A 105 -4.29 -9.03 -1.05
CA GLU A 105 -4.91 -9.08 -2.37
C GLU A 105 -4.07 -8.30 -3.36
N LEU A 106 -2.83 -8.75 -3.53
CA LEU A 106 -1.85 -8.10 -4.37
C LEU A 106 -1.59 -8.91 -5.64
N ARG A 107 -0.98 -8.25 -6.61
CA ARG A 107 -0.56 -8.91 -7.83
C ARG A 107 0.47 -9.99 -7.54
N ASP A 108 0.38 -11.11 -8.25
CA ASP A 108 1.40 -12.16 -8.16
C ASP A 108 2.80 -11.63 -8.48
N SER A 109 2.89 -10.67 -9.39
CA SER A 109 4.17 -10.11 -9.80
C SER A 109 4.82 -9.22 -8.73
N ASN A 110 4.11 -8.88 -7.66
CA ASN A 110 4.67 -8.05 -6.61
C ASN A 110 5.45 -8.89 -5.61
N THR A 111 6.54 -9.50 -6.08
CA THR A 111 7.36 -10.43 -5.29
C THR A 111 7.98 -9.75 -4.08
N ALA A 112 8.44 -8.51 -4.24
CA ALA A 112 9.07 -7.78 -3.14
C ALA A 112 8.08 -7.57 -1.98
N ALA A 113 6.83 -7.28 -2.31
CA ALA A 113 5.79 -7.11 -1.28
C ALA A 113 5.50 -8.43 -0.57
N PHE A 114 5.43 -9.55 -1.30
CA PHE A 114 5.20 -10.84 -0.67
C PHE A 114 6.32 -11.23 0.28
N LYS A 115 7.56 -10.97 -0.08
CA LYS A 115 8.69 -11.19 0.82
C LYS A 115 8.59 -10.35 2.08
N LEU A 116 8.15 -9.11 1.93
CA LEU A 116 7.93 -8.21 3.05
C LEU A 116 6.88 -8.77 4.00
N TYR A 117 5.76 -9.28 3.46
CA TYR A 117 4.69 -9.83 4.27
C TYR A 117 5.12 -11.08 5.01
N GLU A 118 5.90 -11.94 4.37
CA GLU A 118 6.44 -13.13 5.03
C GLU A 118 7.30 -12.74 6.22
N ARG A 119 8.13 -11.72 6.06
CA ARG A 119 8.98 -11.22 7.15
C ARG A 119 8.17 -10.62 8.28
N TYR A 120 7.04 -9.99 7.98
CA TYR A 120 6.16 -9.41 8.98
C TYR A 120 5.35 -10.48 9.70
N GLY A 121 5.18 -11.65 9.11
CA GLY A 121 4.47 -12.77 9.73
C GLY A 121 3.15 -13.15 9.06
N PHE A 122 2.88 -12.63 7.86
CA PHE A 122 1.69 -13.02 7.11
C PHE A 122 1.89 -14.35 6.43
N ASN A 123 0.81 -15.10 6.31
CA ASN A 123 0.74 -16.30 5.49
C ASN A 123 0.19 -15.94 4.11
N GLU A 124 0.37 -16.83 3.15
CA GLU A 124 -0.12 -16.60 1.80
C GLU A 124 -1.61 -16.91 1.62
N ILE A 125 -2.31 -17.24 2.68
CA ILE A 125 -3.71 -17.69 2.62
C ILE A 125 -4.60 -16.70 1.88
N GLY A 126 -4.39 -15.41 2.07
CA GLY A 126 -5.22 -14.38 1.44
C GLY A 126 -4.80 -13.94 0.06
N ARG A 127 -3.82 -14.62 -0.54
CA ARG A 127 -3.32 -14.24 -1.84
C ARG A 127 -4.31 -14.57 -2.95
N ARG A 128 -4.60 -13.59 -3.80
CA ARG A 128 -5.51 -13.77 -4.94
C ARG A 128 -4.77 -13.54 -6.23
N ARG A 129 -4.65 -14.60 -7.03
CA ARG A 129 -3.87 -14.55 -8.27
C ARG A 129 -4.56 -13.80 -9.38
N ASP A 130 -5.87 -13.91 -9.46
CA ASP A 130 -6.67 -13.33 -10.53
C ASP A 130 -7.42 -12.07 -10.11
N TYR A 131 -7.04 -11.49 -8.98
CA TYR A 131 -7.63 -10.24 -8.52
C TYR A 131 -7.28 -9.07 -9.46
N TYR A 132 -6.10 -9.13 -10.05
CA TYR A 132 -5.67 -8.19 -11.08
C TYR A 132 -5.43 -8.95 -12.37
N PRO A 133 -5.79 -8.36 -13.52
CA PRO A 133 -5.52 -8.98 -14.81
C PRO A 133 -4.03 -9.04 -15.12
#